data_d259f073807a5f0463e7087adcb7af99
#
_entry.id   d259f073807a5f0463e7087adcb7af99
#
_cell.length_a   1.000
_cell.length_b   1.000
_cell.length_c   1.000
_cell.angle_alpha   90.00
_cell.angle_beta   90.00
_cell.angle_gamma   90.00
#
_symmetry.space_group_name_H-M   'P 1'
#
loop_
_entity.id
_entity.type
_entity.pdbx_description
1 polymer ?
#
loop_
_entity_poly.entity_id
_entity_poly.type
_entity_poly.pdbx_seq_one_letter_code
_entity_poly.pdbx_strand_id
1 'polypeptide(L)'
;PYTSVRGPLVPFAYVRSTNATQIQRMTGYLQWSHRGLAKNILYWLTAGLRGQRWQLNNEKSKYIISPRLQLSFRPKNKDFLLYRFATGIYAQPPFYRELRTSEGLINPEVDAQKAIHVSFGNEYRFSIWDRPFLFQSELYYKHLDKINTYSIENVRIRYEANNNANGYVYGLDLRINGDFVPGTESWISLGLMSTKENRDNRGYIPRPNDQRFKFAMLFQDYVPSMPFLKMNLNLVYNSGLPGGAPN
;
A
#
# COMPACT_ATOMS: atom_id res chain seq x y z
N PRO A 1 -9.15 0.80 43.92
CA PRO A 1 -9.89 2.06 43.91
C PRO A 1 -9.12 3.04 43.03
N TYR A 2 -9.68 3.31 41.83
CA TYR A 2 -9.15 4.35 40.95
C TYR A 2 -9.56 5.69 41.50
N THR A 3 -8.65 6.39 42.14
CA THR A 3 -8.80 7.83 42.42
C THR A 3 -8.50 8.57 41.12
N SER A 4 -9.53 8.88 40.35
CA SER A 4 -9.41 9.85 39.26
C SER A 4 -9.16 11.21 39.89
N VAL A 5 -7.91 11.66 39.90
CA VAL A 5 -7.62 13.08 40.11
C VAL A 5 -8.18 13.82 38.89
N ARG A 6 -9.42 14.30 39.01
CA ARG A 6 -9.97 15.26 38.07
C ARG A 6 -9.26 16.58 38.27
N GLY A 7 -8.10 16.74 37.63
CA GLY A 7 -7.55 18.06 37.40
C GLY A 7 -8.53 18.89 36.53
N PRO A 8 -8.46 20.21 36.55
CA PRO A 8 -9.27 21.04 35.67
C PRO A 8 -9.03 20.53 34.23
N LEU A 9 -10.13 20.30 33.49
CA LEU A 9 -10.06 19.94 32.08
C LEU A 9 -9.18 20.98 31.38
N VAL A 10 -7.94 20.60 31.08
CA VAL A 10 -7.08 21.47 30.25
C VAL A 10 -7.83 21.64 28.94
N PRO A 11 -8.19 22.88 28.56
CA PRO A 11 -8.89 23.08 27.30
C PRO A 11 -8.05 22.48 26.20
N PHE A 12 -8.61 21.56 25.43
CA PHE A 12 -7.98 21.02 24.25
C PHE A 12 -7.41 22.18 23.42
N ALA A 13 -6.16 22.09 23.01
CA ALA A 13 -5.56 23.08 22.15
C ALA A 13 -6.43 23.22 20.88
N TYR A 14 -7.23 24.28 20.85
CA TYR A 14 -8.13 24.57 19.74
C TYR A 14 -7.37 25.42 18.74
N VAL A 15 -6.90 24.77 17.65
CA VAL A 15 -6.25 25.49 16.56
C VAL A 15 -7.28 25.84 15.50
N ARG A 16 -7.58 27.13 15.40
CA ARG A 16 -8.40 27.70 14.32
C ARG A 16 -7.52 28.50 13.39
N SER A 17 -7.37 28.05 12.16
CA SER A 17 -6.65 28.79 11.13
C SER A 17 -7.41 28.74 9.81
N THR A 18 -7.39 29.85 9.09
CA THR A 18 -7.91 29.94 7.72
C THR A 18 -6.72 30.16 6.80
N ASN A 19 -6.45 29.22 5.92
CA ASN A 19 -5.36 29.29 4.97
C ASN A 19 -5.92 29.22 3.55
N ALA A 20 -5.58 30.19 2.71
CA ALA A 20 -5.80 30.13 1.28
C ALA A 20 -4.58 29.46 0.62
N THR A 21 -4.80 28.29 0.00
CA THR A 21 -3.72 27.50 -0.57
C THR A 21 -4.06 27.12 -2.00
N GLN A 22 -3.17 27.43 -2.93
CA GLN A 22 -3.28 27.03 -4.32
C GLN A 22 -2.16 26.07 -4.66
N ILE A 23 -2.49 24.88 -5.16
CA ILE A 23 -1.52 23.88 -5.59
C ILE A 23 -1.68 23.66 -7.09
N GLN A 24 -0.62 23.88 -7.84
CA GLN A 24 -0.55 23.57 -9.26
C GLN A 24 0.26 22.28 -9.44
N ARG A 25 -0.27 21.35 -10.23
CA ARG A 25 0.39 20.08 -10.55
C ARG A 25 0.34 19.82 -12.03
N MET A 26 1.48 19.46 -12.60
CA MET A 26 1.61 18.99 -13.96
C MET A 26 2.31 17.64 -13.97
N THR A 27 1.77 16.68 -14.69
CA THR A 27 2.31 15.31 -14.74
C THR A 27 2.36 14.85 -16.19
N GLY A 28 3.49 14.28 -16.58
CA GLY A 28 3.68 13.57 -17.83
C GLY A 28 4.28 12.19 -17.59
N TYR A 29 4.03 11.25 -18.47
CA TYR A 29 4.64 9.94 -18.43
C TYR A 29 4.98 9.43 -19.82
N LEU A 30 6.02 8.60 -19.87
CA LEU A 30 6.44 7.85 -21.05
C LEU A 30 6.56 6.38 -20.64
N GLN A 31 6.04 5.50 -21.49
CA GLN A 31 6.14 4.06 -21.28
C GLN A 31 6.55 3.38 -22.57
N TRP A 32 7.48 2.45 -22.43
CA TRP A 32 7.90 1.57 -23.50
C TRP A 32 7.67 0.13 -23.04
N SER A 33 7.17 -0.71 -23.97
CA SER A 33 6.93 -2.13 -23.70
C SER A 33 7.48 -2.97 -24.83
N HIS A 34 8.13 -4.05 -24.48
CA HIS A 34 8.71 -5.00 -25.42
C HIS A 34 8.32 -6.42 -25.03
N ARG A 35 7.94 -7.22 -26.02
CA ARG A 35 7.69 -8.65 -25.88
C ARG A 35 8.66 -9.42 -26.72
N GLY A 36 9.29 -10.45 -26.15
CA GLY A 36 10.26 -11.25 -26.86
C GLY A 36 10.29 -12.69 -26.40
N LEU A 37 11.03 -13.47 -27.14
CA LEU A 37 11.35 -14.87 -26.83
C LEU A 37 12.88 -14.99 -26.75
N ALA A 38 13.40 -15.33 -25.59
CA ALA A 38 14.82 -15.60 -25.35
C ALA A 38 14.99 -17.09 -25.02
N LYS A 39 15.63 -17.84 -25.89
CA LYS A 39 15.70 -19.30 -25.81
C LYS A 39 14.29 -19.90 -25.68
N ASN A 40 13.93 -20.42 -24.52
CA ASN A 40 12.62 -21.01 -24.24
C ASN A 40 11.82 -20.21 -23.19
N ILE A 41 12.10 -18.91 -23.05
CA ILE A 41 11.43 -18.02 -22.11
C ILE A 41 10.74 -16.92 -22.88
N LEU A 42 9.44 -16.88 -22.81
CA LEU A 42 8.63 -15.76 -23.28
C LEU A 42 8.66 -14.67 -22.23
N TYR A 43 9.02 -13.45 -22.59
CA TYR A 43 9.10 -12.33 -21.65
C TYR A 43 8.39 -11.08 -22.13
N TRP A 44 7.95 -10.27 -21.19
CA TRP A 44 7.38 -8.94 -21.39
C TRP A 44 8.12 -7.97 -20.47
N LEU A 45 8.78 -7.03 -21.08
CA LEU A 45 9.50 -5.97 -20.40
C LEU A 45 8.75 -4.65 -20.59
N THR A 46 8.48 -3.97 -19.50
CA THR A 46 7.87 -2.64 -19.53
C THR A 46 8.73 -1.69 -18.71
N ALA A 47 9.22 -0.63 -19.34
CA ALA A 47 9.93 0.46 -18.68
C ALA A 47 9.11 1.74 -18.78
N GLY A 48 9.02 2.46 -17.70
CA GLY A 48 8.24 3.70 -17.62
C GLY A 48 9.00 4.80 -16.89
N LEU A 49 8.77 6.02 -17.32
CA LEU A 49 9.28 7.21 -16.66
C LEU A 49 8.13 8.19 -16.46
N ARG A 50 7.89 8.61 -15.22
CA ARG A 50 6.92 9.64 -14.89
C ARG A 50 7.64 10.87 -14.38
N GLY A 51 7.39 12.02 -15.01
CA GLY A 51 7.80 13.33 -14.54
C GLY A 51 6.62 14.07 -13.92
N GLN A 52 6.85 14.75 -12.80
CA GLN A 52 5.84 15.56 -12.16
C GLN A 52 6.46 16.86 -11.66
N ARG A 53 5.80 17.97 -11.98
CA ARG A 53 6.05 19.28 -11.39
C ARG A 53 4.90 19.60 -10.46
N TRP A 54 5.22 20.15 -9.27
CA TRP A 54 4.22 20.71 -8.39
C TRP A 54 4.73 22.02 -7.76
N GLN A 55 3.80 22.89 -7.45
CA GLN A 55 4.08 24.21 -6.92
C GLN A 55 2.98 24.60 -5.95
N LEU A 56 3.34 25.11 -4.78
CA LEU A 56 2.46 25.61 -3.76
C LEU A 56 2.46 27.14 -3.82
N ASN A 57 1.28 27.74 -4.00
CA ASN A 57 1.15 29.18 -4.20
C ASN A 57 2.14 29.70 -5.26
N ASN A 58 2.94 30.70 -4.91
CA ASN A 58 4.01 31.26 -5.76
C ASN A 58 5.42 30.80 -5.34
N GLU A 59 5.51 29.73 -4.53
CA GLU A 59 6.78 29.14 -4.11
C GLU A 59 7.53 28.49 -5.27
N LYS A 60 8.79 28.10 -5.03
CA LYS A 60 9.59 27.40 -6.03
C LYS A 60 8.94 26.09 -6.46
N SER A 61 8.93 25.86 -7.77
CA SER A 61 8.47 24.58 -8.32
C SER A 61 9.37 23.44 -7.89
N LYS A 62 8.76 22.34 -7.43
CA LYS A 62 9.45 21.08 -7.10
C LYS A 62 9.21 20.06 -8.20
N TYR A 63 10.24 19.26 -8.51
CA TYR A 63 10.22 18.27 -9.59
C TYR A 63 10.46 16.88 -9.03
N ILE A 64 9.77 15.92 -9.60
CA ILE A 64 9.84 14.52 -9.23
C ILE A 64 10.00 13.68 -10.49
N ILE A 65 10.93 12.75 -10.46
CA ILE A 65 11.13 11.75 -11.51
C ILE A 65 10.94 10.38 -10.88
N SER A 66 10.11 9.55 -11.50
CA SER A 66 9.69 8.25 -11.01
C SER A 66 9.87 7.18 -12.08
N PRO A 67 11.07 6.60 -12.20
CA PRO A 67 11.32 5.46 -13.10
C PRO A 67 10.67 4.20 -12.54
N ARG A 68 10.23 3.31 -13.46
CA ARG A 68 9.60 2.02 -13.16
C ARG A 68 10.04 0.98 -14.16
N LEU A 69 10.24 -0.24 -13.70
CA LEU A 69 10.55 -1.40 -14.52
C LEU A 69 9.69 -2.57 -14.08
N GLN A 70 9.12 -3.26 -15.04
CA GLN A 70 8.38 -4.49 -14.82
C GLN A 70 8.84 -5.54 -15.84
N LEU A 71 9.16 -6.71 -15.35
CA LEU A 71 9.49 -7.88 -16.15
C LEU A 71 8.55 -9.02 -15.79
N SER A 72 7.84 -9.54 -16.78
CA SER A 72 7.08 -10.78 -16.65
C SER A 72 7.71 -11.82 -17.54
N PHE A 73 7.82 -13.05 -17.08
CA PHE A 73 8.40 -14.11 -17.88
C PHE A 73 7.73 -15.45 -17.63
N ARG A 74 7.66 -16.27 -18.69
CA ARG A 74 7.01 -17.57 -18.70
C ARG A 74 7.86 -18.54 -19.54
N PRO A 75 8.22 -19.72 -18.98
CA PRO A 75 8.84 -20.77 -19.79
C PRO A 75 7.88 -21.25 -20.87
N LYS A 76 8.35 -21.39 -22.12
CA LYS A 76 7.51 -21.70 -23.30
C LYS A 76 6.69 -22.99 -23.17
N ASN A 77 7.24 -23.98 -22.47
CA ASN A 77 6.61 -25.29 -22.29
C ASN A 77 5.87 -25.43 -20.96
N LYS A 78 5.70 -24.33 -20.21
CA LYS A 78 5.04 -24.30 -18.89
C LYS A 78 4.07 -23.14 -18.83
N ASP A 79 3.02 -23.20 -19.62
CA ASP A 79 2.00 -22.15 -19.72
C ASP A 79 1.24 -21.93 -18.40
N PHE A 80 1.35 -22.88 -17.48
CA PHE A 80 0.79 -22.81 -16.15
C PHE A 80 1.62 -21.96 -15.16
N LEU A 81 2.84 -21.56 -15.53
CA LEU A 81 3.73 -20.73 -14.68
C LEU A 81 3.93 -19.34 -15.29
N LEU A 82 3.78 -18.31 -14.47
CA LEU A 82 4.14 -16.94 -14.82
C LEU A 82 4.87 -16.31 -13.63
N TYR A 83 6.00 -15.70 -13.89
CA TYR A 83 6.77 -14.94 -12.89
C TYR A 83 6.72 -13.46 -13.24
N ARG A 84 6.70 -12.62 -12.19
CA ARG A 84 6.72 -11.17 -12.32
C ARG A 84 7.76 -10.58 -11.38
N PHE A 85 8.54 -9.66 -11.90
CA PHE A 85 9.43 -8.82 -11.14
C PHE A 85 9.07 -7.37 -11.43
N ALA A 86 8.93 -6.56 -10.40
CA ALA A 86 8.68 -5.14 -10.56
C ALA A 86 9.55 -4.33 -9.60
N THR A 87 10.06 -3.21 -10.08
CA THR A 87 10.78 -2.24 -9.27
C THR A 87 10.50 -0.83 -9.76
N GLY A 88 10.64 0.15 -8.87
CA GLY A 88 10.47 1.55 -9.25
C GLY A 88 10.52 2.50 -8.08
N ILE A 89 10.66 3.78 -8.43
CA ILE A 89 10.56 4.89 -7.51
C ILE A 89 9.17 5.50 -7.63
N TYR A 90 8.49 5.61 -6.51
CA TYR A 90 7.18 6.22 -6.40
C TYR A 90 7.28 7.43 -5.50
N ALA A 91 6.75 8.55 -5.95
CA ALA A 91 6.74 9.76 -5.15
C ALA A 91 5.36 10.42 -5.20
N GLN A 92 4.95 10.94 -4.07
CA GLN A 92 3.67 11.60 -3.89
C GLN A 92 3.90 12.98 -3.29
N PRO A 93 3.59 14.07 -4.05
CA PRO A 93 3.55 15.40 -3.47
C PRO A 93 2.53 15.47 -2.35
N PRO A 94 2.78 16.27 -1.32
CA PRO A 94 1.85 16.44 -0.22
C PRO A 94 0.52 17.02 -0.71
N PHE A 95 -0.58 16.60 -0.09
CA PHE A 95 -1.86 17.29 -0.24
C PHE A 95 -2.04 18.29 0.90
N TYR A 96 -3.05 19.15 0.81
CA TYR A 96 -3.18 20.34 1.67
C TYR A 96 -3.14 20.05 3.18
N ARG A 97 -3.67 18.89 3.64
CA ARG A 97 -3.63 18.51 5.06
C ARG A 97 -2.23 18.16 5.54
N GLU A 98 -1.41 17.59 4.67
CA GLU A 98 -0.02 17.21 4.98
C GLU A 98 0.92 18.42 5.06
N LEU A 99 0.50 19.56 4.53
CA LEU A 99 1.24 20.81 4.59
C LEU A 99 0.95 21.62 5.87
N ARG A 100 -0.10 21.26 6.60
CA ARG A 100 -0.54 22.01 7.77
C ARG A 100 0.14 21.49 9.04
N THR A 101 0.88 22.36 9.72
CA THR A 101 1.51 22.08 11.02
C THR A 101 0.48 21.90 12.14
N SER A 102 0.93 21.39 13.29
CA SER A 102 0.12 21.32 14.52
C SER A 102 -0.43 22.68 14.98
N GLU A 103 0.28 23.76 14.65
CA GLU A 103 -0.11 25.15 14.96
C GLU A 103 -1.10 25.75 13.95
N GLY A 104 -1.40 25.02 12.88
CA GLY A 104 -2.34 25.44 11.84
C GLY A 104 -1.73 26.29 10.72
N LEU A 105 -0.41 26.45 10.70
CA LEU A 105 0.32 27.15 9.64
C LEU A 105 0.60 26.20 8.47
N ILE A 106 0.80 26.76 7.29
CA ILE A 106 1.23 26.01 6.11
C ILE A 106 2.76 26.00 6.05
N ASN A 107 3.37 24.81 5.99
CA ASN A 107 4.78 24.64 5.75
C ASN A 107 5.04 24.35 4.26
N PRO A 108 5.60 25.29 3.49
CA PRO A 108 5.91 25.09 2.07
C PRO A 108 7.11 24.18 1.83
N GLU A 109 7.95 23.98 2.85
CA GLU A 109 9.17 23.17 2.74
C GLU A 109 8.91 21.66 2.70
N VAL A 110 7.69 21.21 3.02
CA VAL A 110 7.34 19.79 2.94
C VAL A 110 7.58 19.26 1.54
N ASP A 111 8.39 18.23 1.46
CA ASP A 111 8.73 17.56 0.22
C ASP A 111 7.76 16.41 -0.12
N ALA A 112 7.85 15.94 -1.35
CA ALA A 112 7.16 14.72 -1.74
C ALA A 112 7.72 13.52 -0.98
N GLN A 113 6.83 12.72 -0.39
CA GLN A 113 7.18 11.42 0.17
C GLN A 113 7.60 10.48 -0.96
N LYS A 114 8.64 9.67 -0.72
CA LYS A 114 9.19 8.75 -1.72
C LYS A 114 9.16 7.32 -1.22
N ALA A 115 9.02 6.40 -2.15
CA ALA A 115 9.13 4.97 -1.87
C ALA A 115 9.85 4.26 -3.02
N ILE A 116 10.82 3.44 -2.69
CA ILE A 116 11.46 2.50 -3.62
C ILE A 116 10.79 1.16 -3.40
N HIS A 117 10.17 0.62 -4.44
CA HIS A 117 9.48 -0.66 -4.39
C HIS A 117 10.27 -1.71 -5.15
N VAL A 118 10.33 -2.91 -4.60
CA VAL A 118 10.78 -4.13 -5.27
C VAL A 118 9.79 -5.22 -4.95
N SER A 119 9.28 -5.91 -5.96
CA SER A 119 8.42 -7.07 -5.76
C SER A 119 8.76 -8.19 -6.72
N PHE A 120 8.52 -9.40 -6.24
CA PHE A 120 8.61 -10.63 -7.02
C PHE A 120 7.38 -11.48 -6.75
N GLY A 121 6.68 -11.85 -7.81
CA GLY A 121 5.49 -12.65 -7.73
C GLY A 121 5.51 -13.80 -8.71
N ASN A 122 4.68 -14.82 -8.42
CA ASN A 122 4.42 -15.88 -9.35
C ASN A 122 2.93 -16.22 -9.42
N GLU A 123 2.54 -16.76 -10.56
CA GLU A 123 1.23 -17.40 -10.78
C GLU A 123 1.47 -18.84 -11.19
N TYR A 124 0.70 -19.72 -10.57
CA TYR A 124 0.70 -21.15 -10.85
C TYR A 124 -0.73 -21.63 -11.09
N ARG A 125 -1.00 -22.07 -12.33
CA ARG A 125 -2.28 -22.67 -12.71
C ARG A 125 -2.17 -24.18 -12.60
N PHE A 126 -3.14 -24.80 -11.95
CA PHE A 126 -3.18 -26.23 -11.74
C PHE A 126 -4.63 -26.72 -11.69
N SER A 127 -4.81 -28.04 -11.73
CA SER A 127 -6.12 -28.65 -11.61
C SER A 127 -6.15 -29.55 -10.38
N ILE A 128 -7.23 -29.46 -9.60
CA ILE A 128 -7.59 -30.39 -8.53
C ILE A 128 -9.01 -30.84 -8.81
N TRP A 129 -9.29 -32.15 -8.76
CA TRP A 129 -10.60 -32.72 -9.07
C TRP A 129 -11.11 -32.31 -10.46
N ASP A 130 -10.23 -32.27 -11.45
CA ASP A 130 -10.49 -31.81 -12.83
C ASP A 130 -11.04 -30.35 -12.92
N ARG A 131 -10.80 -29.53 -11.92
CA ARG A 131 -11.23 -28.14 -11.84
C ARG A 131 -10.04 -27.19 -11.86
N PRO A 132 -10.19 -26.01 -12.47
CA PRO A 132 -9.11 -25.06 -12.57
C PRO A 132 -8.89 -24.30 -11.26
N PHE A 133 -7.62 -24.18 -10.87
CA PHE A 133 -7.16 -23.36 -9.76
C PHE A 133 -6.02 -22.46 -10.20
N LEU A 134 -5.93 -21.30 -9.57
CA LEU A 134 -4.85 -20.33 -9.71
C LEU A 134 -4.29 -19.99 -8.35
N PHE A 135 -3.03 -20.34 -8.14
CA PHE A 135 -2.26 -19.88 -6.99
C PHE A 135 -1.43 -18.68 -7.40
N GLN A 136 -1.45 -17.63 -6.58
CA GLN A 136 -0.64 -16.42 -6.73
C GLN A 136 0.12 -16.17 -5.45
N SER A 137 1.39 -15.78 -5.57
CA SER A 137 2.17 -15.28 -4.46
C SER A 137 2.97 -14.05 -4.87
N GLU A 138 3.14 -13.11 -3.94
CA GLU A 138 3.96 -11.93 -4.13
C GLU A 138 4.74 -11.62 -2.86
N LEU A 139 6.07 -11.56 -2.99
CA LEU A 139 6.98 -11.06 -1.97
C LEU A 139 7.34 -9.62 -2.33
N TYR A 140 7.26 -8.70 -1.39
CA TYR A 140 7.57 -7.30 -1.65
C TYR A 140 8.38 -6.65 -0.53
N TYR A 141 9.18 -5.66 -0.94
CA TYR A 141 9.89 -4.75 -0.07
C TYR A 141 9.71 -3.31 -0.55
N LYS A 142 9.49 -2.39 0.38
CA LYS A 142 9.39 -0.96 0.11
C LYS A 142 10.25 -0.21 1.10
N HIS A 143 11.19 0.56 0.59
CA HIS A 143 11.90 1.56 1.39
C HIS A 143 11.16 2.89 1.28
N LEU A 144 10.88 3.51 2.40
CA LEU A 144 10.13 4.75 2.51
C LEU A 144 11.08 5.87 2.94
N ASP A 145 11.07 6.98 2.20
CA ASP A 145 11.90 8.14 2.47
C ASP A 145 11.04 9.41 2.51
N LYS A 146 11.46 10.38 3.32
CA LYS A 146 10.75 11.65 3.51
C LYS A 146 9.30 11.47 3.95
N ILE A 147 9.06 10.54 4.86
CA ILE A 147 7.72 10.33 5.41
C ILE A 147 7.30 11.57 6.20
N ASN A 148 6.11 12.07 5.90
CA ASN A 148 5.45 13.07 6.70
C ASN A 148 4.66 12.37 7.80
N THR A 149 5.17 12.46 9.02
CA THR A 149 4.59 11.77 10.17
C THR A 149 3.29 12.42 10.63
N TYR A 150 2.48 11.64 11.32
CA TYR A 150 1.23 12.10 11.89
C TYR A 150 0.95 11.43 13.24
N SER A 151 0.18 12.09 14.06
CA SER A 151 -0.41 11.54 15.28
C SER A 151 -1.93 11.36 15.10
N ILE A 152 -2.49 10.44 15.87
CA ILE A 152 -3.95 10.25 15.94
C ILE A 152 -4.43 10.78 17.28
N GLU A 153 -5.15 11.89 17.26
CA GLU A 153 -5.73 12.50 18.44
C GLU A 153 -7.26 12.47 18.33
N ASN A 154 -7.92 11.76 19.24
CA ASN A 154 -9.38 11.66 19.24
C ASN A 154 -9.96 11.36 17.85
N VAL A 155 -9.47 10.30 17.19
CA VAL A 155 -9.89 9.88 15.85
C VAL A 155 -9.47 10.84 14.71
N ARG A 156 -8.79 11.93 15.01
CA ARG A 156 -8.31 12.88 14.00
C ARG A 156 -6.85 12.64 13.69
N ILE A 157 -6.51 12.60 12.40
CA ILE A 157 -5.13 12.55 11.92
C ILE A 157 -4.60 13.99 11.93
N ARG A 158 -3.51 14.22 12.68
CA ARG A 158 -2.73 15.46 12.68
C ARG A 158 -1.37 15.19 12.10
N TYR A 159 -1.08 15.81 10.97
CA TYR A 159 0.23 15.76 10.34
C TYR A 159 1.19 16.72 11.03
N GLU A 160 2.47 16.34 11.07
CA GLU A 160 3.53 17.21 11.60
C GLU A 160 4.01 18.21 10.55
N ALA A 161 3.59 18.02 9.30
CA ALA A 161 4.01 18.83 8.15
C ALA A 161 5.54 18.92 8.04
N ASN A 162 6.20 17.78 8.25
CA ASN A 162 7.65 17.66 8.31
C ASN A 162 8.06 16.30 7.72
N ASN A 163 9.12 16.26 6.92
CA ASN A 163 9.63 15.02 6.33
C ASN A 163 10.69 14.37 7.23
N ASN A 164 10.38 14.16 8.50
CA ASN A 164 11.30 13.78 9.56
C ASN A 164 11.49 12.27 9.75
N ALA A 165 10.88 11.45 8.89
CA ALA A 165 10.97 10.01 9.06
C ALA A 165 11.34 9.28 7.77
N ASN A 166 11.99 8.15 7.95
CA ASN A 166 12.17 7.09 6.97
C ASN A 166 11.57 5.79 7.48
N GLY A 167 11.44 4.81 6.61
CA GLY A 167 10.81 3.56 7.03
C GLY A 167 10.93 2.46 5.99
N TYR A 168 10.33 1.33 6.29
CA TYR A 168 10.23 0.23 5.36
C TYR A 168 8.93 -0.57 5.55
N VAL A 169 8.58 -1.27 4.49
CA VAL A 169 7.49 -2.26 4.48
C VAL A 169 8.03 -3.50 3.79
N TYR A 170 7.77 -4.65 4.35
CA TYR A 170 7.94 -5.92 3.66
C TYR A 170 6.76 -6.83 3.94
N GLY A 171 6.47 -7.72 3.01
CA GLY A 171 5.36 -8.63 3.18
C GLY A 171 5.32 -9.71 2.11
N LEU A 172 4.44 -10.67 2.37
CA LEU A 172 4.12 -11.80 1.52
C LEU A 172 2.60 -11.88 1.38
N ASP A 173 2.12 -11.81 0.15
CA ASP A 173 0.72 -12.01 -0.17
C ASP A 173 0.55 -13.34 -0.92
N LEU A 174 -0.39 -14.15 -0.46
CA LEU A 174 -0.76 -15.44 -1.04
C LEU A 174 -2.24 -15.42 -1.39
N ARG A 175 -2.60 -15.97 -2.53
CA ARG A 175 -3.99 -16.12 -2.94
C ARG A 175 -4.19 -17.39 -3.75
N ILE A 176 -5.25 -18.09 -3.46
CA ILE A 176 -5.75 -19.22 -4.25
C ILE A 176 -7.18 -18.92 -4.69
N ASN A 177 -7.41 -18.99 -5.99
CA ASN A 177 -8.74 -18.89 -6.59
C ASN A 177 -9.06 -20.20 -7.29
N GLY A 178 -10.30 -20.59 -7.34
CA GLY A 178 -10.69 -21.76 -8.13
C GLY A 178 -12.12 -22.17 -7.92
N ASP A 179 -12.47 -23.22 -8.65
CA ASP A 179 -13.77 -23.88 -8.60
C ASP A 179 -13.80 -24.90 -7.45
N PHE A 180 -13.88 -24.41 -6.21
CA PHE A 180 -14.04 -25.31 -5.04
C PHE A 180 -15.34 -26.11 -5.11
N VAL A 181 -16.38 -25.47 -5.63
CA VAL A 181 -17.65 -26.08 -5.97
C VAL A 181 -17.93 -25.85 -7.46
N PRO A 182 -18.34 -26.88 -8.25
CA PRO A 182 -18.55 -26.72 -9.67
C PRO A 182 -19.46 -25.56 -10.04
N GLY A 183 -18.99 -24.70 -10.96
CA GLY A 183 -19.74 -23.55 -11.44
C GLY A 183 -19.79 -22.37 -10.48
N THR A 184 -18.93 -22.37 -9.44
CA THR A 184 -18.77 -21.24 -8.53
C THR A 184 -17.31 -20.81 -8.46
N GLU A 185 -17.05 -19.51 -8.30
CA GLU A 185 -15.71 -19.00 -8.09
C GLU A 185 -15.52 -18.64 -6.62
N SER A 186 -14.59 -19.33 -5.97
CA SER A 186 -14.21 -19.06 -4.58
C SER A 186 -12.74 -18.71 -4.49
N TRP A 187 -12.36 -17.98 -3.44
CA TRP A 187 -10.97 -17.63 -3.23
C TRP A 187 -10.62 -17.50 -1.74
N ILE A 188 -9.36 -17.73 -1.45
CA ILE A 188 -8.74 -17.55 -0.14
C ILE A 188 -7.51 -16.70 -0.33
N SER A 189 -7.31 -15.69 0.51
CA SER A 189 -6.12 -14.85 0.53
C SER A 189 -5.53 -14.72 1.92
N LEU A 190 -4.22 -14.68 1.98
CA LEU A 190 -3.42 -14.50 3.18
C LEU A 190 -2.37 -13.42 2.89
N GLY A 191 -2.36 -12.36 3.70
CA GLY A 191 -1.35 -11.31 3.67
C GLY A 191 -0.58 -11.28 4.99
N LEU A 192 0.74 -11.30 4.87
CA LEU A 192 1.67 -11.09 5.97
C LEU A 192 2.46 -9.83 5.69
N MET A 193 2.44 -8.86 6.60
CA MET A 193 3.12 -7.58 6.40
C MET A 193 3.76 -7.10 7.70
N SER A 194 4.89 -6.42 7.58
CA SER A 194 5.45 -5.61 8.66
C SER A 194 5.88 -4.26 8.10
N THR A 195 5.53 -3.20 8.80
CA THR A 195 5.94 -1.84 8.45
C THR A 195 6.43 -1.08 9.67
N LYS A 196 7.60 -0.48 9.55
CA LYS A 196 8.21 0.31 10.61
C LYS A 196 8.68 1.64 10.07
N GLU A 197 8.73 2.63 10.95
CA GLU A 197 9.29 3.95 10.67
C GLU A 197 10.25 4.38 11.75
N ASN A 198 11.24 5.18 11.38
CA ASN A 198 12.20 5.82 12.25
C ASN A 198 11.99 7.32 12.17
N ARG A 199 11.45 7.91 13.24
CA ARG A 199 11.22 9.35 13.39
C ARG A 199 12.41 9.99 14.06
N ASP A 200 12.93 11.07 13.52
CA ASP A 200 14.02 11.85 14.09
C ASP A 200 15.25 11.02 14.48
N ASN A 201 15.48 9.89 13.79
CA ASN A 201 16.57 8.94 14.08
C ASN A 201 16.55 8.33 15.50
N ARG A 202 15.38 8.23 16.12
CA ARG A 202 15.21 7.68 17.48
C ARG A 202 15.03 6.16 17.53
N GLY A 203 15.11 5.48 16.38
CA GLY A 203 14.91 4.04 16.26
C GLY A 203 13.61 3.65 15.56
N TYR A 204 13.53 2.40 15.13
CA TYR A 204 12.39 1.90 14.37
C TYR A 204 11.24 1.48 15.28
N ILE A 205 10.08 2.07 15.06
CA ILE A 205 8.81 1.73 15.72
C ILE A 205 7.80 1.23 14.68
N PRO A 206 6.82 0.39 15.05
CA PRO A 206 5.73 0.02 14.16
C PRO A 206 4.97 1.25 13.68
N ARG A 207 4.63 1.28 12.40
CA ARG A 207 3.76 2.34 11.88
C ARG A 207 2.31 2.14 12.33
N PRO A 208 1.50 3.19 12.42
CA PRO A 208 0.10 3.08 12.84
C PRO A 208 -0.74 2.09 12.03
N ASN A 209 -0.32 1.78 10.81
CA ASN A 209 -0.98 0.83 9.90
C ASN A 209 -0.25 -0.52 9.80
N ASP A 210 0.63 -0.88 10.77
CA ASP A 210 1.33 -2.17 10.83
C ASP A 210 0.37 -3.30 11.21
N GLN A 211 -0.43 -3.73 10.25
CA GLN A 211 -1.36 -4.84 10.40
C GLN A 211 -0.71 -6.12 9.89
N ARG A 212 -0.20 -6.94 10.80
CA ARG A 212 0.73 -8.02 10.49
C ARG A 212 0.13 -9.20 9.76
N PHE A 213 -1.14 -9.47 10.01
CA PHE A 213 -1.83 -10.63 9.47
C PHE A 213 -3.19 -10.20 8.91
N LYS A 214 -3.47 -10.59 7.68
CA LYS A 214 -4.76 -10.40 7.01
C LYS A 214 -5.18 -11.72 6.37
N PHE A 215 -6.36 -12.16 6.68
CA PHE A 215 -6.98 -13.31 6.04
C PHE A 215 -8.32 -12.88 5.46
N ALA A 216 -8.60 -13.28 4.23
CA ALA A 216 -9.91 -13.09 3.64
C ALA A 216 -10.27 -14.29 2.76
N MET A 217 -11.53 -14.68 2.80
CA MET A 217 -12.05 -15.79 2.06
C MET A 217 -13.45 -15.44 1.54
N LEU A 218 -13.70 -15.77 0.29
CA LEU A 218 -15.03 -15.87 -0.28
C LEU A 218 -15.25 -17.31 -0.70
N PHE A 219 -16.23 -17.97 -0.11
CA PHE A 219 -16.67 -19.31 -0.49
C PHE A 219 -18.08 -19.23 -1.03
N GLN A 220 -18.31 -19.82 -2.18
CA GLN A 220 -19.61 -19.89 -2.83
C GLN A 220 -20.03 -21.34 -3.00
N ASP A 221 -21.30 -21.61 -2.73
CA ASP A 221 -21.91 -22.92 -2.92
C ASP A 221 -23.37 -22.79 -3.30
N TYR A 222 -23.94 -23.84 -3.84
CA TYR A 222 -25.37 -23.94 -4.07
C TYR A 222 -26.05 -24.57 -2.86
N VAL A 223 -27.26 -24.09 -2.54
CA VAL A 223 -28.05 -24.69 -1.48
C VAL A 223 -28.43 -26.10 -1.89
N PRO A 224 -28.14 -27.15 -1.07
CA PRO A 224 -28.60 -28.51 -1.33
C PRO A 224 -30.10 -28.54 -1.61
N SER A 225 -30.54 -29.26 -2.65
CA SER A 225 -31.93 -29.36 -3.10
C SER A 225 -32.53 -28.09 -3.76
N MET A 226 -31.78 -26.98 -3.85
CA MET A 226 -32.18 -25.72 -4.48
C MET A 226 -31.08 -25.18 -5.40
N PRO A 227 -30.78 -25.84 -6.54
CA PRO A 227 -29.61 -25.48 -7.37
C PRO A 227 -29.69 -24.07 -8.02
N PHE A 228 -30.85 -23.43 -7.95
CA PHE A 228 -31.03 -22.05 -8.36
C PHE A 228 -30.65 -21.02 -7.28
N LEU A 229 -30.44 -21.49 -6.01
CA LEU A 229 -30.09 -20.62 -4.90
C LEU A 229 -28.61 -20.78 -4.53
N LYS A 230 -27.85 -19.72 -4.70
CA LYS A 230 -26.41 -19.63 -4.37
C LYS A 230 -26.20 -18.96 -3.03
N MET A 231 -25.41 -19.59 -2.16
CA MET A 231 -24.93 -19.03 -0.90
C MET A 231 -23.52 -18.47 -1.05
N ASN A 232 -23.24 -17.38 -0.35
CA ASN A 232 -21.92 -16.78 -0.25
C ASN A 232 -21.52 -16.65 1.22
N LEU A 233 -20.38 -17.24 1.58
CA LEU A 233 -19.74 -17.05 2.87
C LEU A 233 -18.53 -16.13 2.66
N ASN A 234 -18.56 -14.96 3.28
CA ASN A 234 -17.42 -14.03 3.28
C ASN A 234 -16.87 -13.95 4.69
N LEU A 235 -15.58 -14.30 4.84
CA LEU A 235 -14.86 -14.25 6.10
C LEU A 235 -13.65 -13.35 5.95
N VAL A 236 -13.52 -12.36 6.85
CA VAL A 236 -12.37 -11.46 6.92
C VAL A 236 -11.85 -11.43 8.36
N TYR A 237 -10.58 -11.69 8.50
CA TYR A 237 -9.85 -11.56 9.76
C TYR A 237 -8.62 -10.68 9.56
N ASN A 238 -8.48 -9.67 10.41
CA ASN A 238 -7.32 -8.80 10.43
C ASN A 238 -6.75 -8.76 11.84
N SER A 239 -5.42 -8.87 11.97
CA SER A 239 -4.78 -8.65 13.26
C SER A 239 -4.98 -7.20 13.72
N GLY A 240 -4.88 -6.96 15.02
CA GLY A 240 -4.93 -5.62 15.59
C GLY A 240 -3.87 -4.69 14.99
N LEU A 241 -4.16 -3.40 15.00
CA LEU A 241 -3.18 -2.35 14.72
C LEU A 241 -2.30 -2.12 15.96
N PRO A 242 -1.06 -1.63 15.79
CA PRO A 242 -0.23 -1.23 16.93
C PRO A 242 -0.98 -0.19 17.75
N GLY A 243 -1.23 -0.50 19.01
CA GLY A 243 -1.75 0.42 20.01
C GLY A 243 -0.66 0.68 21.04
N GLY A 244 -0.36 1.94 21.31
CA GLY A 244 0.43 2.35 22.46
C GLY A 244 -0.50 2.93 23.52
N ALA A 245 -0.20 2.72 24.82
CA ALA A 245 -0.79 3.53 25.86
C ALA A 245 -0.41 5.00 25.57
N PRO A 246 -1.32 5.97 25.70
CA PRO A 246 -0.92 7.36 25.65
C PRO A 246 0.07 7.62 26.81
N ASN A 247 1.27 8.08 26.46
CA ASN A 247 2.25 8.57 27.42
C ASN A 247 1.78 9.91 27.97
#